data_70b22419f011a038b0853ca07e0012ff
#
_entry.id   70b22419f011a038b0853ca07e0012ff
#
_cell.length_a   1.000
_cell.length_b   1.000
_cell.length_c   1.000
_cell.angle_alpha   90.00
_cell.angle_beta   90.00
_cell.angle_gamma   90.00
#
_symmetry.space_group_name_H-M   'P 1'
#
loop_
_entity.id
_entity.type
_entity.pdbx_description
1 polymer ?
#
loop_
_entity_poly.entity_id
_entity_poly.type
_entity_poly.pdbx_seq_one_letter_code
_entity_poly.pdbx_strand_id
1 'polypeptide(L)'
;MEKVNAFLKRKNIVFSAKRYGIDALGAMAQGLFCSLLIGTILNTLGTQFHIGFLTAQIGEKVPYTIGGLTSFMSGPAMAIAIGYALQAPPLVLFSLAAVGYTCNLLGGAGGPLAVLFVAIIAAECGKAVSKETKIDILVTPIVTTLIGVGTAYVIAPPIGTAASAFGMVIMKATELQPFLMGILVSVLVGVALTLPISSAAICSVLGLTGLAGGAAVAGCCAQMVGFAVMSFRENGWGGLVSQGLGTSMLQMPNIVKNPRVWIAPTVTSAITGPIATCLFRLQMNGAAINSGMGTCGLCGQLGVWTGWVAPSEKALANGAIAMNPTAFDWAGLILISFILPAILCPLINQLCRKAGWVKDGDLKLP
;
A
#
# COMPACT_ATOMS: atom_id res chain seq x y z
N MET A 1 27.67 -12.63 28.50
CA MET A 1 26.22 -12.56 28.09
C MET A 1 25.46 -11.55 28.95
N GLU A 2 25.58 -11.53 30.27
CA GLU A 2 24.83 -10.62 31.14
C GLU A 2 25.05 -9.12 30.85
N LYS A 3 26.31 -8.69 30.61
CA LYS A 3 26.62 -7.29 30.27
C LYS A 3 25.97 -6.82 28.98
N VAL A 4 25.90 -7.71 27.94
CA VAL A 4 25.26 -7.43 26.66
C VAL A 4 23.75 -7.32 26.85
N ASN A 5 23.12 -8.23 27.59
CA ASN A 5 21.70 -8.19 27.88
C ASN A 5 21.31 -6.93 28.68
N ALA A 6 22.13 -6.54 29.66
CA ALA A 6 21.94 -5.30 30.43
C ALA A 6 22.03 -4.05 29.52
N PHE A 7 22.98 -4.03 28.58
CA PHE A 7 23.13 -2.96 27.60
C PHE A 7 21.91 -2.89 26.67
N LEU A 8 21.50 -4.00 26.06
CA LEU A 8 20.32 -4.06 25.17
C LEU A 8 19.06 -3.60 25.89
N LYS A 9 18.86 -4.04 27.14
CA LYS A 9 17.73 -3.63 27.96
C LYS A 9 17.75 -2.12 28.26
N ARG A 10 18.94 -1.55 28.60
CA ARG A 10 19.11 -0.11 28.81
C ARG A 10 18.77 0.72 27.56
N LYS A 11 19.11 0.21 26.38
CA LYS A 11 18.84 0.83 25.06
C LYS A 11 17.47 0.53 24.51
N ASN A 12 16.66 -0.24 25.23
CA ASN A 12 15.36 -0.73 24.76
C ASN A 12 15.44 -1.45 23.39
N ILE A 13 16.53 -2.17 23.16
CA ILE A 13 16.73 -3.02 22.00
C ILE A 13 16.19 -4.42 22.33
N VAL A 14 15.06 -4.79 21.74
CA VAL A 14 14.39 -6.07 22.03
C VAL A 14 14.17 -6.80 20.72
N PHE A 15 14.93 -7.85 20.48
CA PHE A 15 14.75 -8.73 19.31
C PHE A 15 13.48 -9.58 19.49
N SER A 16 12.40 -9.17 18.88
CA SER A 16 11.11 -9.85 18.98
C SER A 16 10.39 -9.84 17.65
N ALA A 17 9.90 -11.01 17.23
CA ALA A 17 9.06 -11.14 16.04
C ALA A 17 7.79 -10.27 16.13
N LYS A 18 7.22 -10.12 17.33
CA LYS A 18 6.10 -9.22 17.57
C LYS A 18 6.48 -7.78 17.26
N ARG A 19 7.59 -7.30 17.82
CA ARG A 19 8.03 -5.90 17.69
C ARG A 19 8.37 -5.54 16.24
N TYR A 20 9.08 -6.40 15.54
CA TYR A 20 9.51 -6.12 14.17
C TYR A 20 8.49 -6.54 13.10
N GLY A 21 7.80 -7.66 13.30
CA GLY A 21 6.84 -8.21 12.34
C GLY A 21 5.40 -7.73 12.53
N ILE A 22 5.07 -7.09 13.67
CA ILE A 22 3.71 -6.61 13.95
C ILE A 22 3.70 -5.12 14.21
N ASP A 23 4.42 -4.68 15.25
CA ASP A 23 4.35 -3.28 15.69
C ASP A 23 5.01 -2.34 14.67
N ALA A 24 6.21 -2.68 14.16
CA ALA A 24 6.89 -1.89 13.14
C ALA A 24 6.14 -1.91 11.79
N LEU A 25 5.58 -3.06 11.41
CA LEU A 25 4.81 -3.18 10.17
C LEU A 25 3.50 -2.38 10.23
N GLY A 26 2.80 -2.41 11.38
CA GLY A 26 1.61 -1.59 11.60
C GLY A 26 1.92 -0.09 11.57
N ALA A 27 3.00 0.33 12.21
CA ALA A 27 3.45 1.71 12.18
C ALA A 27 3.86 2.16 10.76
N MET A 28 4.55 1.30 10.01
CA MET A 28 4.87 1.56 8.60
C MET A 28 3.60 1.82 7.78
N ALA A 29 2.56 1.00 7.96
CA ALA A 29 1.28 1.19 7.25
C ALA A 29 0.63 2.52 7.61
N GLN A 30 0.71 2.97 8.87
CA GLN A 30 0.23 4.29 9.29
C GLN A 30 1.04 5.42 8.64
N GLY A 31 2.37 5.30 8.59
CA GLY A 31 3.24 6.28 7.92
C GLY A 31 2.93 6.40 6.42
N LEU A 32 2.68 5.27 5.76
CA LEU A 32 2.26 5.23 4.36
C LEU A 32 0.87 5.87 4.17
N PHE A 33 -0.05 5.61 5.08
CA PHE A 33 -1.38 6.22 5.07
C PHE A 33 -1.31 7.75 5.14
N CYS A 34 -0.58 8.29 6.11
CA CYS A 34 -0.47 9.73 6.32
C CYS A 34 0.24 10.48 5.17
N SER A 35 0.97 9.79 4.33
CA SER A 35 1.77 10.38 3.26
C SER A 35 1.25 10.01 1.87
N LEU A 36 1.60 8.83 1.37
CA LEU A 36 1.27 8.42 0.00
C LEU A 36 -0.23 8.47 -0.28
N LEU A 37 -1.03 7.94 0.65
CA LEU A 37 -2.47 7.86 0.46
C LEU A 37 -3.11 9.24 0.50
N ILE A 38 -2.85 10.03 1.55
CA ILE A 38 -3.40 11.39 1.65
C ILE A 38 -2.93 12.24 0.47
N GLY A 39 -1.66 12.13 0.09
CA GLY A 39 -1.13 12.84 -1.07
C GLY A 39 -1.81 12.45 -2.38
N THR A 40 -2.08 11.16 -2.58
CA THR A 40 -2.81 10.68 -3.76
C THR A 40 -4.26 11.17 -3.78
N ILE A 41 -4.96 11.16 -2.62
CA ILE A 41 -6.31 11.71 -2.50
C ILE A 41 -6.32 13.19 -2.88
N LEU A 42 -5.42 14.00 -2.31
CA LEU A 42 -5.34 15.44 -2.59
C LEU A 42 -5.06 15.71 -4.07
N ASN A 43 -4.12 14.98 -4.69
CA ASN A 43 -3.85 15.09 -6.11
C ASN A 43 -5.07 14.71 -6.96
N THR A 44 -5.73 13.62 -6.63
CA THR A 44 -6.90 13.15 -7.40
C THR A 44 -8.05 14.15 -7.29
N LEU A 45 -8.35 14.65 -6.09
CA LEU A 45 -9.35 15.68 -5.91
C LEU A 45 -9.00 16.96 -6.67
N GLY A 46 -7.74 17.41 -6.57
CA GLY A 46 -7.25 18.60 -7.27
C GLY A 46 -7.43 18.50 -8.79
N THR A 47 -7.00 17.39 -9.37
CA THR A 47 -7.05 17.19 -10.83
C THR A 47 -8.47 16.94 -11.33
N GLN A 48 -9.27 16.12 -10.63
CA GLN A 48 -10.61 15.76 -11.10
C GLN A 48 -11.64 16.88 -10.93
N PHE A 49 -11.54 17.63 -9.85
CA PHE A 49 -12.47 18.75 -9.58
C PHE A 49 -11.88 20.13 -9.93
N HIS A 50 -10.72 20.15 -10.61
CA HIS A 50 -10.03 21.39 -11.03
C HIS A 50 -9.82 22.38 -9.89
N ILE A 51 -9.49 21.88 -8.69
CA ILE A 51 -9.24 22.73 -7.52
C ILE A 51 -7.86 23.35 -7.66
N GLY A 52 -7.77 24.59 -8.13
CA GLY A 52 -6.52 25.28 -8.46
C GLY A 52 -5.49 25.28 -7.32
N PHE A 53 -5.91 25.45 -6.07
CA PHE A 53 -5.02 25.39 -4.90
C PHE A 53 -4.32 24.03 -4.74
N LEU A 54 -4.99 22.92 -5.06
CA LEU A 54 -4.43 21.56 -4.94
C LEU A 54 -3.56 21.18 -6.13
N THR A 55 -3.81 21.77 -7.30
CA THR A 55 -3.04 21.51 -8.54
C THR A 55 -1.89 22.49 -8.73
N ALA A 56 -1.87 23.59 -8.00
CA ALA A 56 -0.80 24.57 -8.05
C ALA A 56 0.52 23.96 -7.55
N GLN A 57 1.62 24.29 -8.20
CA GLN A 57 2.96 23.95 -7.70
C GLN A 57 3.29 24.81 -6.49
N ILE A 58 3.95 24.24 -5.49
CA ILE A 58 4.28 24.90 -4.21
C ILE A 58 5.26 26.06 -4.42
N GLY A 59 6.05 26.03 -5.49
CA GLY A 59 6.97 27.11 -5.85
C GLY A 59 7.75 26.75 -7.10
N GLU A 60 8.40 27.76 -7.71
CA GLU A 60 9.14 27.59 -8.96
C GLU A 60 10.25 26.51 -8.88
N LYS A 61 10.89 26.35 -7.72
CA LYS A 61 11.95 25.38 -7.48
C LYS A 61 11.46 24.02 -7.00
N VAL A 62 10.18 23.91 -6.64
CA VAL A 62 9.57 22.68 -6.11
C VAL A 62 8.46 22.26 -7.07
N PRO A 63 8.72 21.39 -8.04
CA PRO A 63 7.78 21.03 -9.10
C PRO A 63 6.69 20.07 -8.60
N TYR A 64 6.34 20.14 -7.33
CA TYR A 64 5.32 19.31 -6.71
C TYR A 64 4.09 20.11 -6.31
N THR A 65 2.93 19.52 -6.52
CA THR A 65 1.68 19.95 -5.88
C THR A 65 1.70 19.57 -4.40
N ILE A 66 0.75 20.06 -3.61
CA ILE A 66 0.60 19.69 -2.19
C ILE A 66 0.51 18.15 -2.05
N GLY A 67 -0.36 17.52 -2.83
CA GLY A 67 -0.52 16.07 -2.79
C GLY A 67 0.70 15.33 -3.33
N GLY A 68 1.37 15.85 -4.36
CA GLY A 68 2.61 15.30 -4.90
C GLY A 68 3.74 15.29 -3.88
N LEU A 69 3.97 16.41 -3.18
CA LEU A 69 4.96 16.50 -2.12
C LEU A 69 4.64 15.55 -0.95
N THR A 70 3.37 15.52 -0.54
CA THR A 70 2.93 14.61 0.53
C THR A 70 3.20 13.14 0.17
N SER A 71 2.88 12.73 -1.05
CA SER A 71 3.18 11.37 -1.54
C SER A 71 4.68 11.09 -1.62
N PHE A 72 5.47 12.09 -2.03
CA PHE A 72 6.92 11.99 -2.13
C PHE A 72 7.59 11.73 -0.77
N MET A 73 7.01 12.24 0.32
CA MET A 73 7.48 12.03 1.69
C MET A 73 7.09 10.67 2.29
N SER A 74 6.60 9.72 1.48
CA SER A 74 6.17 8.40 1.99
C SER A 74 7.30 7.60 2.65
N GLY A 75 8.50 7.59 2.07
CA GLY A 75 9.67 6.94 2.66
C GLY A 75 10.04 7.49 4.04
N PRO A 76 10.25 8.80 4.18
CA PRO A 76 10.45 9.45 5.48
C PRO A 76 9.35 9.15 6.50
N ALA A 77 8.08 9.27 6.11
CA ALA A 77 6.95 9.05 7.01
C ALA A 77 6.91 7.61 7.54
N MET A 78 7.13 6.61 6.67
CA MET A 78 7.22 5.21 7.07
C MET A 78 8.37 4.96 8.05
N ALA A 79 9.58 5.45 7.75
CA ALA A 79 10.76 5.23 8.58
C ALA A 79 10.63 5.89 9.97
N ILE A 80 10.09 7.12 10.03
CA ILE A 80 9.81 7.83 11.28
C ILE A 80 8.76 7.05 12.09
N ALA A 81 7.67 6.59 11.46
CA ALA A 81 6.64 5.81 12.14
C ALA A 81 7.20 4.50 12.74
N ILE A 82 8.04 3.79 11.98
CA ILE A 82 8.75 2.60 12.47
C ILE A 82 9.64 2.95 13.68
N GLY A 83 10.45 3.99 13.56
CA GLY A 83 11.32 4.46 14.66
C GLY A 83 10.51 4.81 15.91
N TYR A 84 9.36 5.46 15.74
CA TYR A 84 8.46 5.79 16.84
C TYR A 84 7.91 4.52 17.53
N ALA A 85 7.44 3.55 16.78
CA ALA A 85 6.96 2.27 17.31
C ALA A 85 8.08 1.49 18.04
N LEU A 86 9.33 1.61 17.56
CA LEU A 86 10.50 1.03 18.19
C LEU A 86 11.02 1.87 19.38
N GLN A 87 10.31 2.96 19.73
CA GLN A 87 10.69 3.89 20.82
C GLN A 87 12.11 4.45 20.64
N ALA A 88 12.44 4.85 19.41
CA ALA A 88 13.71 5.47 19.12
C ALA A 88 13.83 6.87 19.76
N PRO A 89 15.00 7.24 20.29
CA PRO A 89 15.26 8.60 20.80
C PRO A 89 15.08 9.66 19.69
N PRO A 90 14.79 10.93 20.04
CA PRO A 90 14.50 11.97 19.06
C PRO A 90 15.55 12.14 17.95
N LEU A 91 16.84 12.12 18.29
CA LEU A 91 17.92 12.25 17.31
C LEU A 91 17.94 11.10 16.29
N VAL A 92 17.68 9.88 16.75
CA VAL A 92 17.53 8.71 15.87
C VAL A 92 16.30 8.87 15.00
N LEU A 93 15.16 9.21 15.61
CA LEU A 93 13.88 9.35 14.93
C LEU A 93 13.94 10.34 13.77
N PHE A 94 14.54 11.52 14.00
CA PHE A 94 14.67 12.55 12.98
C PHE A 94 15.63 12.14 11.87
N SER A 95 16.73 11.43 12.20
CA SER A 95 17.69 10.92 11.21
C SER A 95 17.10 9.86 10.30
N LEU A 96 16.07 9.11 10.75
CA LEU A 96 15.37 8.12 9.94
C LEU A 96 14.65 8.74 8.75
N ALA A 97 14.38 10.04 8.74
CA ALA A 97 13.76 10.71 7.59
C ALA A 97 14.62 10.56 6.33
N ALA A 98 15.93 10.82 6.42
CA ALA A 98 16.87 10.68 5.32
C ALA A 98 17.04 9.21 4.89
N VAL A 99 17.08 8.30 5.87
CA VAL A 99 17.16 6.86 5.64
C VAL A 99 15.94 6.36 4.85
N GLY A 100 14.74 6.72 5.30
CA GLY A 100 13.49 6.32 4.66
C GLY A 100 13.35 6.87 3.25
N TYR A 101 13.75 8.13 3.02
CA TYR A 101 13.78 8.73 1.71
C TYR A 101 14.66 7.95 0.73
N THR A 102 15.93 7.77 1.11
CA THR A 102 16.92 7.06 0.26
C THR A 102 16.47 5.62 -0.03
N CYS A 103 15.99 4.93 1.01
CA CYS A 103 15.58 3.53 0.89
C CYS A 103 14.37 3.36 -0.02
N ASN A 104 13.35 4.22 0.12
CA ASN A 104 12.15 4.17 -0.72
C ASN A 104 12.47 4.50 -2.19
N LEU A 105 13.38 5.45 -2.42
CA LEU A 105 13.84 5.79 -3.77
C LEU A 105 14.57 4.63 -4.44
N LEU A 106 15.53 4.01 -3.73
CA LEU A 106 16.32 2.89 -4.25
C LEU A 106 15.49 1.59 -4.42
N GLY A 107 14.49 1.41 -3.59
CA GLY A 107 13.61 0.23 -3.62
C GLY A 107 12.50 0.29 -4.68
N GLY A 108 12.22 1.46 -5.25
CA GLY A 108 11.16 1.62 -6.26
C GLY A 108 9.83 1.01 -5.83
N ALA A 109 9.30 0.08 -6.61
CA ALA A 109 8.04 -0.62 -6.27
C ALA A 109 8.12 -1.44 -4.97
N GLY A 110 9.30 -1.92 -4.61
CA GLY A 110 9.59 -2.60 -3.33
C GLY A 110 9.97 -1.65 -2.20
N GLY A 111 9.95 -0.33 -2.46
CA GLY A 111 10.39 0.71 -1.51
C GLY A 111 9.81 0.57 -0.11
N PRO A 112 8.49 0.43 0.09
CA PRO A 112 7.91 0.27 1.42
C PRO A 112 8.48 -0.92 2.20
N LEU A 113 8.65 -2.08 1.54
CA LEU A 113 9.24 -3.26 2.17
C LEU A 113 10.72 -3.04 2.52
N ALA A 114 11.46 -2.39 1.64
CA ALA A 114 12.86 -2.04 1.89
C ALA A 114 12.98 -1.09 3.09
N VAL A 115 12.11 -0.07 3.17
CA VAL A 115 12.06 0.85 4.32
C VAL A 115 11.79 0.11 5.62
N LEU A 116 10.92 -0.90 5.64
CA LEU A 116 10.67 -1.69 6.85
C LEU A 116 11.97 -2.28 7.42
N PHE A 117 12.73 -3.00 6.60
CA PHE A 117 13.96 -3.64 7.07
C PHE A 117 15.05 -2.64 7.43
N VAL A 118 15.28 -1.68 6.56
CA VAL A 118 16.37 -0.71 6.73
C VAL A 118 16.11 0.23 7.91
N ALA A 119 14.88 0.71 8.09
CA ALA A 119 14.54 1.57 9.21
C ALA A 119 14.64 0.85 10.56
N ILE A 120 14.28 -0.44 10.64
CA ILE A 120 14.50 -1.25 11.84
C ILE A 120 16.00 -1.31 12.18
N ILE A 121 16.84 -1.67 11.22
CA ILE A 121 18.30 -1.77 11.41
C ILE A 121 18.87 -0.42 11.84
N ALA A 122 18.55 0.66 11.11
CA ALA A 122 19.05 2.00 11.41
C ALA A 122 18.58 2.50 12.79
N ALA A 123 17.31 2.24 13.16
CA ALA A 123 16.75 2.62 14.45
C ALA A 123 17.47 1.89 15.61
N GLU A 124 17.64 0.57 15.49
CA GLU A 124 18.31 -0.21 16.57
C GLU A 124 19.79 0.14 16.70
N CYS A 125 20.51 0.35 15.59
CA CYS A 125 21.89 0.82 15.62
C CYS A 125 22.00 2.25 16.19
N GLY A 126 21.11 3.15 15.80
CA GLY A 126 21.04 4.51 16.36
C GLY A 126 20.77 4.51 17.86
N LYS A 127 19.85 3.65 18.35
CA LYS A 127 19.57 3.47 19.77
C LYS A 127 20.80 2.96 20.54
N ALA A 128 21.57 2.06 19.93
CA ALA A 128 22.78 1.52 20.56
C ALA A 128 23.81 2.60 20.87
N VAL A 129 24.00 3.58 19.98
CA VAL A 129 25.00 4.65 20.17
C VAL A 129 24.46 5.88 20.90
N SER A 130 23.13 6.07 20.92
CA SER A 130 22.51 7.25 21.54
C SER A 130 22.87 7.38 23.02
N LYS A 131 23.29 8.58 23.41
CA LYS A 131 23.71 8.95 24.79
C LYS A 131 24.90 8.14 25.32
N GLU A 132 25.75 7.59 24.44
CA GLU A 132 27.01 6.93 24.87
C GLU A 132 28.21 7.87 24.82
N THR A 133 28.09 8.99 24.12
CA THR A 133 29.20 9.97 23.97
C THR A 133 28.79 11.35 24.45
N LYS A 134 29.77 12.18 24.83
CA LYS A 134 29.55 13.58 25.22
C LYS A 134 29.07 14.45 24.03
N ILE A 135 29.33 14.02 22.82
CA ILE A 135 28.92 14.68 21.55
C ILE A 135 27.82 13.94 20.87
N ASP A 136 26.85 13.41 21.61
CA ASP A 136 25.74 12.61 21.16
C ASP A 136 24.96 13.26 20.00
N ILE A 137 24.80 14.58 20.04
CA ILE A 137 24.11 15.36 19.01
C ILE A 137 24.71 15.20 17.60
N LEU A 138 25.99 14.84 17.48
CA LEU A 138 26.67 14.56 16.22
C LEU A 138 26.77 13.06 15.95
N VAL A 139 27.17 12.29 16.95
CA VAL A 139 27.46 10.86 16.78
C VAL A 139 26.20 10.07 16.44
N THR A 140 25.12 10.28 17.15
CA THR A 140 23.87 9.54 16.96
C THR A 140 23.26 9.78 15.56
N PRO A 141 23.08 11.01 15.04
CA PRO A 141 22.59 11.23 13.67
C PRO A 141 23.53 10.69 12.60
N ILE A 142 24.85 10.88 12.74
CA ILE A 142 25.83 10.39 11.77
C ILE A 142 25.75 8.87 11.67
N VAL A 143 25.79 8.16 12.78
CA VAL A 143 25.75 6.69 12.80
C VAL A 143 24.43 6.19 12.26
N THR A 144 23.30 6.75 12.69
CA THR A 144 21.98 6.35 12.20
C THR A 144 21.86 6.53 10.69
N THR A 145 22.29 7.69 10.18
CA THR A 145 22.20 8.00 8.74
C THR A 145 23.16 7.13 7.93
N LEU A 146 24.43 7.02 8.32
CA LEU A 146 25.42 6.24 7.57
C LEU A 146 25.07 4.76 7.53
N ILE A 147 24.69 4.16 8.66
CA ILE A 147 24.26 2.76 8.70
C ILE A 147 22.96 2.59 7.91
N GLY A 148 21.99 3.47 8.10
CA GLY A 148 20.71 3.37 7.40
C GLY A 148 20.85 3.52 5.89
N VAL A 149 21.52 4.57 5.42
CA VAL A 149 21.74 4.79 3.98
C VAL A 149 22.65 3.71 3.39
N GLY A 150 23.76 3.35 4.07
CA GLY A 150 24.63 2.27 3.62
C GLY A 150 23.89 0.93 3.49
N THR A 151 23.05 0.60 4.48
CA THR A 151 22.19 -0.60 4.41
C THR A 151 21.17 -0.50 3.30
N ALA A 152 20.61 0.70 3.05
CA ALA A 152 19.66 0.92 1.95
C ALA A 152 20.27 0.61 0.59
N TYR A 153 21.52 1.01 0.34
CA TYR A 153 22.24 0.69 -0.92
C TYR A 153 22.36 -0.81 -1.17
N VAL A 154 22.45 -1.62 -0.13
CA VAL A 154 22.61 -3.07 -0.23
C VAL A 154 21.27 -3.80 -0.30
N ILE A 155 20.31 -3.40 0.54
CA ILE A 155 19.04 -4.13 0.73
C ILE A 155 17.94 -3.65 -0.23
N ALA A 156 17.85 -2.34 -0.51
CA ALA A 156 16.70 -1.81 -1.26
C ALA A 156 16.68 -2.24 -2.75
N PRO A 157 17.79 -2.27 -3.52
CA PRO A 157 17.75 -2.69 -4.91
C PRO A 157 17.27 -4.13 -5.13
N PRO A 158 17.76 -5.17 -4.39
CA PRO A 158 17.26 -6.54 -4.58
C PRO A 158 15.78 -6.67 -4.21
N ILE A 159 15.29 -5.95 -3.21
CA ILE A 159 13.85 -5.92 -2.89
C ILE A 159 13.06 -5.27 -4.02
N GLY A 160 13.54 -4.18 -4.60
CA GLY A 160 12.97 -3.54 -5.78
C GLY A 160 12.91 -4.47 -6.99
N THR A 161 13.98 -5.22 -7.24
CA THR A 161 14.03 -6.24 -8.30
C THR A 161 13.00 -7.35 -8.07
N ALA A 162 12.87 -7.83 -6.84
CA ALA A 162 11.87 -8.84 -6.50
C ALA A 162 10.43 -8.33 -6.72
N ALA A 163 10.15 -7.07 -6.33
CA ALA A 163 8.84 -6.43 -6.58
C ALA A 163 8.57 -6.26 -8.09
N SER A 164 9.59 -5.93 -8.87
CA SER A 164 9.48 -5.84 -10.33
C SER A 164 9.26 -7.21 -10.98
N ALA A 165 9.90 -8.26 -10.47
CA ALA A 165 9.67 -9.64 -10.92
C ALA A 165 8.22 -10.10 -10.64
N PHE A 166 7.64 -9.70 -9.50
CA PHE A 166 6.22 -9.91 -9.23
C PHE A 166 5.34 -9.17 -10.27
N GLY A 167 5.71 -7.97 -10.65
CA GLY A 167 5.07 -7.24 -11.75
C GLY A 167 5.09 -8.00 -13.08
N MET A 168 6.21 -8.66 -13.43
CA MET A 168 6.29 -9.49 -14.65
C MET A 168 5.32 -10.68 -14.62
N VAL A 169 5.05 -11.26 -13.45
CA VAL A 169 4.02 -12.31 -13.30
C VAL A 169 2.63 -11.74 -13.59
N ILE A 170 2.33 -10.54 -13.11
CA ILE A 170 1.08 -9.83 -13.45
C ILE A 170 0.99 -9.61 -14.96
N MET A 171 2.07 -9.15 -15.61
CA MET A 171 2.09 -8.93 -17.05
C MET A 171 1.76 -10.20 -17.84
N LYS A 172 2.38 -11.34 -17.50
CA LYS A 172 2.05 -12.63 -18.12
C LYS A 172 0.57 -13.02 -17.93
N ALA A 173 0.01 -12.69 -16.76
CA ALA A 173 -1.40 -12.96 -16.50
C ALA A 173 -2.33 -12.13 -17.41
N THR A 174 -1.90 -10.96 -17.90
CA THR A 174 -2.72 -10.11 -18.80
C THR A 174 -2.86 -10.67 -20.22
N GLU A 175 -1.99 -11.59 -20.61
CA GLU A 175 -2.02 -12.25 -21.94
C GLU A 175 -3.07 -13.38 -22.02
N LEU A 176 -3.64 -13.76 -20.90
CA LEU A 176 -4.61 -14.86 -20.81
C LEU A 176 -6.01 -14.45 -21.30
N GLN A 177 -6.85 -15.43 -21.53
CA GLN A 177 -8.27 -15.19 -21.82
C GLN A 177 -8.94 -14.39 -20.69
N PRO A 178 -9.94 -13.54 -20.99
CA PRO A 178 -10.55 -12.61 -20.04
C PRO A 178 -10.99 -13.22 -18.71
N PHE A 179 -11.47 -14.45 -18.70
CA PHE A 179 -11.87 -15.14 -17.48
C PHE A 179 -10.66 -15.46 -16.55
N LEU A 180 -9.64 -16.12 -17.10
CA LEU A 180 -8.43 -16.46 -16.33
C LEU A 180 -7.60 -15.22 -15.98
N MET A 181 -7.47 -14.28 -16.92
CA MET A 181 -6.88 -12.99 -16.68
C MET A 181 -7.60 -12.27 -15.53
N GLY A 182 -8.93 -12.25 -15.55
CA GLY A 182 -9.75 -11.66 -14.49
C GLY A 182 -9.41 -12.23 -13.12
N ILE A 183 -9.33 -13.56 -12.98
CA ILE A 183 -8.97 -14.20 -11.72
C ILE A 183 -7.53 -13.82 -11.29
N LEU A 184 -6.57 -14.04 -12.18
CA LEU A 184 -5.15 -13.92 -11.81
C LEU A 184 -4.75 -12.46 -11.55
N VAL A 185 -5.13 -11.53 -12.44
CA VAL A 185 -4.78 -10.10 -12.27
C VAL A 185 -5.46 -9.53 -11.02
N SER A 186 -6.74 -9.82 -10.78
CA SER A 186 -7.44 -9.32 -9.60
C SER A 186 -6.83 -9.85 -8.30
N VAL A 187 -6.49 -11.13 -8.25
CA VAL A 187 -5.84 -11.73 -7.07
C VAL A 187 -4.44 -11.17 -6.87
N LEU A 188 -3.61 -11.16 -7.92
CA LEU A 188 -2.21 -10.73 -7.80
C LEU A 188 -2.11 -9.25 -7.42
N VAL A 189 -2.87 -8.37 -8.09
CA VAL A 189 -2.83 -6.93 -7.79
C VAL A 189 -3.50 -6.62 -6.46
N GLY A 190 -4.60 -7.30 -6.12
CA GLY A 190 -5.25 -7.17 -4.81
C GLY A 190 -4.33 -7.60 -3.67
N VAL A 191 -3.62 -8.72 -3.82
CA VAL A 191 -2.60 -9.18 -2.87
C VAL A 191 -1.46 -8.17 -2.79
N ALA A 192 -0.96 -7.66 -3.92
CA ALA A 192 0.09 -6.63 -3.97
C ALA A 192 -0.30 -5.36 -3.19
N LEU A 193 -1.56 -4.92 -3.28
CA LEU A 193 -2.06 -3.76 -2.53
C LEU A 193 -2.01 -3.96 -1.02
N THR A 194 -2.25 -5.18 -0.57
CA THR A 194 -2.24 -5.52 0.87
C THR A 194 -0.83 -5.76 1.40
N LEU A 195 0.07 -6.27 0.55
CA LEU A 195 1.49 -6.45 0.88
C LEU A 195 2.21 -5.09 1.05
N PRO A 196 3.33 -5.05 1.79
CA PRO A 196 4.15 -3.85 1.92
C PRO A 196 4.99 -3.58 0.65
N ILE A 197 4.32 -3.58 -0.50
CA ILE A 197 4.85 -3.18 -1.82
C ILE A 197 3.91 -2.18 -2.48
N SER A 198 4.40 -1.41 -3.43
CA SER A 198 3.59 -0.41 -4.09
C SER A 198 2.88 -0.99 -5.32
N SER A 199 1.64 -1.49 -5.14
CA SER A 199 0.77 -1.92 -6.25
C SER A 199 0.56 -0.81 -7.28
N ALA A 200 0.42 0.43 -6.82
CA ALA A 200 0.30 1.61 -7.66
C ALA A 200 1.53 1.81 -8.57
N ALA A 201 2.75 1.69 -8.00
CA ALA A 201 3.99 1.79 -8.78
C ALA A 201 4.12 0.61 -9.76
N ILE A 202 3.80 -0.61 -9.35
CA ILE A 202 3.79 -1.78 -10.23
C ILE A 202 2.85 -1.54 -11.42
N CYS A 203 1.60 -1.18 -11.17
CA CYS A 203 0.61 -0.95 -12.24
C CYS A 203 1.01 0.21 -13.16
N SER A 204 1.62 1.27 -12.61
CA SER A 204 2.12 2.40 -13.41
C SER A 204 3.25 1.98 -14.35
N VAL A 205 4.25 1.24 -13.85
CA VAL A 205 5.39 0.74 -14.65
C VAL A 205 4.92 -0.22 -15.74
N LEU A 206 4.00 -1.13 -15.42
CA LEU A 206 3.42 -2.06 -16.39
C LEU A 206 2.48 -1.36 -17.39
N GLY A 207 2.04 -0.14 -17.11
CA GLY A 207 1.03 0.55 -17.91
C GLY A 207 -0.32 -0.16 -17.90
N LEU A 208 -0.70 -0.72 -16.78
CA LEU A 208 -1.87 -1.59 -16.65
C LEU A 208 -3.17 -0.80 -16.84
N THR A 209 -3.72 -0.86 -18.06
CA THR A 209 -4.95 -0.20 -18.48
C THR A 209 -5.90 -1.20 -19.11
N GLY A 210 -7.03 -0.73 -19.62
CA GLY A 210 -8.02 -1.57 -20.31
C GLY A 210 -8.70 -2.57 -19.37
N LEU A 211 -9.00 -3.73 -19.91
CA LEU A 211 -9.71 -4.81 -19.21
C LEU A 211 -8.88 -5.38 -18.04
N ALA A 212 -7.56 -5.51 -18.21
CA ALA A 212 -6.66 -5.94 -17.17
C ALA A 212 -6.58 -4.91 -16.01
N GLY A 213 -6.60 -3.61 -16.34
CA GLY A 213 -6.74 -2.54 -15.36
C GLY A 213 -8.05 -2.62 -14.57
N GLY A 214 -9.16 -2.95 -15.24
CA GLY A 214 -10.46 -3.19 -14.60
C GLY A 214 -10.44 -4.38 -13.63
N ALA A 215 -9.78 -5.49 -14.02
CA ALA A 215 -9.56 -6.64 -13.13
C ALA A 215 -8.72 -6.26 -11.90
N ALA A 216 -7.69 -5.46 -12.09
CA ALA A 216 -6.86 -4.98 -10.99
C ALA A 216 -7.66 -4.11 -10.00
N VAL A 217 -8.49 -3.18 -10.51
CA VAL A 217 -9.40 -2.38 -9.66
C VAL A 217 -10.33 -3.30 -8.87
N ALA A 218 -10.94 -4.32 -9.51
CA ALA A 218 -11.83 -5.26 -8.84
C ALA A 218 -11.13 -5.99 -7.68
N GLY A 219 -9.92 -6.49 -7.91
CA GLY A 219 -9.11 -7.16 -6.89
C GLY A 219 -8.73 -6.25 -5.72
N CYS A 220 -8.30 -5.04 -6.02
CA CYS A 220 -7.98 -4.03 -5.01
C CYS A 220 -9.20 -3.64 -4.16
N CYS A 221 -10.37 -3.45 -4.80
CA CYS A 221 -11.63 -3.16 -4.10
C CYS A 221 -12.04 -4.33 -3.21
N ALA A 222 -11.88 -5.58 -3.68
CA ALA A 222 -12.18 -6.76 -2.89
C ALA A 222 -11.31 -6.85 -1.62
N GLN A 223 -10.04 -6.50 -1.71
CA GLN A 223 -9.18 -6.44 -0.53
C GLN A 223 -9.59 -5.31 0.42
N MET A 224 -9.81 -4.11 -0.09
CA MET A 224 -10.06 -2.92 0.75
C MET A 224 -11.45 -2.97 1.38
N VAL A 225 -12.51 -3.01 0.57
CA VAL A 225 -13.88 -3.05 1.04
C VAL A 225 -14.16 -4.36 1.79
N GLY A 226 -13.59 -5.46 1.29
CA GLY A 226 -13.70 -6.76 1.95
C GLY A 226 -13.19 -6.74 3.39
N PHE A 227 -11.94 -6.32 3.62
CA PHE A 227 -11.39 -6.17 4.97
C PHE A 227 -12.17 -5.15 5.81
N ALA A 228 -12.54 -4.02 5.23
CA ALA A 228 -13.28 -2.97 5.91
C ALA A 228 -14.60 -3.48 6.50
N VAL A 229 -15.40 -4.18 5.68
CA VAL A 229 -16.73 -4.66 6.08
C VAL A 229 -16.64 -5.89 6.98
N MET A 230 -15.77 -6.88 6.65
CA MET A 230 -15.67 -8.10 7.47
C MET A 230 -15.09 -7.86 8.87
N SER A 231 -14.32 -6.78 9.05
CA SER A 231 -13.74 -6.38 10.33
C SER A 231 -14.54 -5.31 11.08
N PHE A 232 -15.70 -4.92 10.56
CA PHE A 232 -16.49 -3.80 11.11
C PHE A 232 -16.85 -3.99 12.58
N ARG A 233 -17.18 -5.23 12.98
CA ARG A 233 -17.52 -5.55 14.39
C ARG A 233 -16.36 -5.27 15.36
N GLU A 234 -15.12 -5.38 14.88
CA GLU A 234 -13.92 -5.25 15.71
C GLU A 234 -13.34 -3.83 15.67
N ASN A 235 -13.55 -3.10 14.56
CA ASN A 235 -12.89 -1.83 14.29
C ASN A 235 -13.87 -0.64 14.12
N GLY A 236 -15.18 -0.89 14.04
CA GLY A 236 -16.20 0.14 13.90
C GLY A 236 -16.03 1.01 12.63
N TRP A 237 -16.58 2.22 12.68
CA TRP A 237 -16.56 3.18 11.56
C TRP A 237 -15.13 3.64 11.21
N GLY A 238 -14.27 3.83 12.22
CA GLY A 238 -12.87 4.21 11.98
C GLY A 238 -12.14 3.15 11.14
N GLY A 239 -12.31 1.87 11.48
CA GLY A 239 -11.75 0.77 10.72
C GLY A 239 -12.37 0.61 9.33
N LEU A 240 -13.68 0.87 9.20
CA LEU A 240 -14.35 0.83 7.90
C LEU A 240 -13.76 1.87 6.93
N VAL A 241 -13.62 3.11 7.38
CA VAL A 241 -13.11 4.21 6.56
C VAL A 241 -11.61 4.03 6.28
N SER A 242 -10.81 3.72 7.31
CA SER A 242 -9.35 3.60 7.15
C SER A 242 -8.94 2.45 6.22
N GLN A 243 -9.68 1.35 6.20
CA GLN A 243 -9.43 0.24 5.30
C GLN A 243 -10.14 0.40 3.95
N GLY A 244 -11.40 0.80 3.97
CA GLY A 244 -12.24 0.89 2.78
C GLY A 244 -11.86 2.04 1.84
N LEU A 245 -11.49 3.19 2.37
CA LEU A 245 -11.02 4.35 1.60
C LEU A 245 -9.52 4.62 1.76
N GLY A 246 -8.89 3.99 2.73
CA GLY A 246 -7.48 4.11 3.01
C GLY A 246 -6.65 3.01 2.38
N THR A 247 -6.37 1.95 3.11
CA THR A 247 -5.59 0.81 2.61
C THR A 247 -5.85 -0.47 3.39
N SER A 248 -5.91 -1.61 2.68
CA SER A 248 -5.96 -2.95 3.29
C SER A 248 -4.65 -3.36 3.99
N MET A 249 -3.54 -2.67 3.72
CA MET A 249 -2.24 -2.94 4.35
C MET A 249 -2.30 -2.81 5.88
N LEU A 250 -3.25 -2.05 6.43
CA LEU A 250 -3.48 -1.97 7.89
C LEU A 250 -3.74 -3.34 8.53
N GLN A 251 -4.19 -4.33 7.75
CA GLN A 251 -4.39 -5.71 8.22
C GLN A 251 -3.13 -6.59 8.15
N MET A 252 -2.02 -6.09 7.59
CA MET A 252 -0.79 -6.88 7.49
C MET A 252 -0.29 -7.45 8.82
N PRO A 253 -0.31 -6.70 9.94
CA PRO A 253 0.05 -7.26 11.25
C PRO A 253 -0.82 -8.46 11.65
N ASN A 254 -2.10 -8.45 11.29
CA ASN A 254 -3.05 -9.54 11.57
C ASN A 254 -2.84 -10.71 10.61
N ILE A 255 -2.55 -10.45 9.34
CA ILE A 255 -2.19 -11.46 8.34
C ILE A 255 -0.92 -12.20 8.74
N VAL A 256 0.09 -11.50 9.26
CA VAL A 256 1.32 -12.12 9.79
C VAL A 256 1.04 -13.03 10.99
N LYS A 257 0.10 -12.64 11.87
CA LYS A 257 -0.33 -13.46 13.02
C LYS A 257 -1.14 -14.69 12.60
N ASN A 258 -2.10 -14.48 11.71
CA ASN A 258 -3.01 -15.50 11.19
C ASN A 258 -3.25 -15.30 9.68
N PRO A 259 -2.47 -15.96 8.79
CA PRO A 259 -2.62 -15.79 7.34
C PRO A 259 -4.01 -16.19 6.81
N ARG A 260 -4.78 -16.96 7.57
CA ARG A 260 -6.12 -17.41 7.16
C ARG A 260 -7.14 -16.27 7.08
N VAL A 261 -6.89 -15.13 7.75
CA VAL A 261 -7.74 -13.93 7.64
C VAL A 261 -7.72 -13.36 6.21
N TRP A 262 -6.70 -13.67 5.43
CA TRP A 262 -6.55 -13.20 4.06
C TRP A 262 -7.34 -14.01 3.01
N ILE A 263 -7.83 -15.20 3.39
CA ILE A 263 -8.57 -16.10 2.47
C ILE A 263 -9.83 -15.41 1.91
N ALA A 264 -10.62 -14.82 2.77
CA ALA A 264 -11.90 -14.23 2.37
C ALA A 264 -11.75 -13.11 1.32
N PRO A 265 -10.90 -12.07 1.51
CA PRO A 265 -10.69 -11.05 0.47
C PRO A 265 -10.05 -11.60 -0.80
N THR A 266 -9.14 -12.57 -0.68
CA THR A 266 -8.46 -13.17 -1.85
C THR A 266 -9.42 -13.97 -2.70
N VAL A 267 -10.28 -14.81 -2.10
CA VAL A 267 -11.32 -15.54 -2.81
C VAL A 267 -12.34 -14.56 -3.42
N THR A 268 -12.69 -13.50 -2.68
CA THR A 268 -13.56 -12.44 -3.23
C THR A 268 -12.93 -11.79 -4.46
N SER A 269 -11.62 -11.48 -4.44
CA SER A 269 -10.90 -10.98 -5.62
C SER A 269 -11.01 -11.94 -6.81
N ALA A 270 -10.81 -13.25 -6.56
CA ALA A 270 -10.91 -14.27 -7.60
C ALA A 270 -12.31 -14.38 -8.22
N ILE A 271 -13.36 -14.03 -7.47
CA ILE A 271 -14.76 -14.02 -7.97
C ILE A 271 -15.06 -12.71 -8.69
N THR A 272 -14.71 -11.56 -8.11
CA THR A 272 -15.03 -10.24 -8.66
C THR A 272 -14.25 -9.92 -9.94
N GLY A 273 -13.03 -10.46 -10.08
CA GLY A 273 -12.21 -10.28 -11.27
C GLY A 273 -12.90 -10.74 -12.56
N PRO A 274 -13.29 -12.02 -12.70
CA PRO A 274 -14.03 -12.51 -13.87
C PRO A 274 -15.37 -11.80 -14.10
N ILE A 275 -16.08 -11.41 -13.04
CA ILE A 275 -17.31 -10.63 -13.17
C ILE A 275 -17.01 -9.27 -13.80
N ALA A 276 -15.90 -8.63 -13.39
CA ALA A 276 -15.47 -7.37 -13.99
C ALA A 276 -15.06 -7.54 -15.46
N THR A 277 -14.33 -8.60 -15.81
CA THR A 277 -13.78 -8.76 -17.16
C THR A 277 -14.76 -9.36 -18.16
N CYS A 278 -15.58 -10.35 -17.74
CA CYS A 278 -16.46 -11.10 -18.65
C CYS A 278 -17.88 -10.53 -18.70
N LEU A 279 -18.44 -10.11 -17.55
CA LEU A 279 -19.82 -9.64 -17.47
C LEU A 279 -19.92 -8.15 -17.78
N PHE A 280 -19.23 -7.32 -17.01
CA PHE A 280 -19.29 -5.86 -17.16
C PHE A 280 -18.29 -5.29 -18.15
N ARG A 281 -17.29 -6.08 -18.56
CA ARG A 281 -16.16 -5.62 -19.38
C ARG A 281 -15.59 -4.29 -18.91
N LEU A 282 -15.44 -4.18 -17.58
CA LEU A 282 -14.98 -2.99 -16.90
C LEU A 282 -13.56 -2.65 -17.37
N GLN A 283 -13.42 -1.51 -18.05
CA GLN A 283 -12.12 -1.03 -18.52
C GLN A 283 -11.65 0.13 -17.65
N MET A 284 -10.42 0.05 -17.16
CA MET A 284 -9.74 1.16 -16.51
C MET A 284 -8.80 1.82 -17.52
N ASN A 285 -9.26 2.86 -18.19
CA ASN A 285 -8.53 3.59 -19.23
C ASN A 285 -7.97 4.94 -18.76
N GLY A 286 -8.09 5.27 -17.48
CA GLY A 286 -7.44 6.40 -16.86
C GLY A 286 -5.93 6.19 -16.65
N ALA A 287 -5.32 6.95 -15.76
CA ALA A 287 -3.90 6.76 -15.45
C ALA A 287 -3.65 5.36 -14.88
N ALA A 288 -2.64 4.66 -15.42
CA ALA A 288 -2.36 3.26 -15.06
C ALA A 288 -2.11 3.04 -13.56
N ILE A 289 -1.61 4.06 -12.85
CA ILE A 289 -1.43 4.02 -11.40
C ILE A 289 -2.74 3.72 -10.64
N ASN A 290 -3.87 4.20 -11.15
CA ASN A 290 -5.19 4.06 -10.52
C ASN A 290 -5.68 2.60 -10.51
N SER A 291 -5.21 1.76 -11.44
CA SER A 291 -5.59 0.34 -11.47
C SER A 291 -5.11 -0.43 -10.23
N GLY A 292 -4.01 0.01 -9.61
CA GLY A 292 -3.48 -0.59 -8.40
C GLY A 292 -3.97 0.04 -7.09
N MET A 293 -4.98 0.93 -7.15
CA MET A 293 -5.41 1.72 -5.98
C MET A 293 -6.76 1.27 -5.40
N GLY A 294 -7.62 0.60 -6.18
CA GLY A 294 -8.94 0.18 -5.72
C GLY A 294 -9.77 1.36 -5.20
N THR A 295 -10.35 1.23 -4.00
CA THR A 295 -11.15 2.28 -3.35
C THR A 295 -10.30 3.28 -2.55
N CYS A 296 -8.97 3.20 -2.61
CA CYS A 296 -8.08 4.16 -1.98
C CYS A 296 -8.35 5.58 -2.51
N GLY A 297 -8.92 6.46 -1.67
CA GLY A 297 -9.37 7.78 -2.08
C GLY A 297 -10.28 7.81 -3.32
N LEU A 298 -10.98 6.69 -3.61
CA LEU A 298 -11.76 6.47 -4.82
C LEU A 298 -10.95 6.56 -6.14
N CYS A 299 -9.61 6.45 -6.06
CA CYS A 299 -8.73 6.63 -7.22
C CYS A 299 -9.00 5.60 -8.32
N GLY A 300 -9.29 4.34 -7.97
CA GLY A 300 -9.65 3.31 -8.94
C GLY A 300 -10.94 3.65 -9.70
N GLN A 301 -11.99 4.07 -8.98
CA GLN A 301 -13.28 4.44 -9.56
C GLN A 301 -13.16 5.70 -10.42
N LEU A 302 -12.44 6.70 -9.93
CA LEU A 302 -12.16 7.91 -10.70
C LEU A 302 -11.32 7.60 -11.94
N GLY A 303 -10.35 6.67 -11.86
CA GLY A 303 -9.58 6.22 -13.00
C GLY A 303 -10.43 5.50 -14.06
N VAL A 304 -11.42 4.71 -13.64
CA VAL A 304 -12.39 4.09 -14.56
C VAL A 304 -13.27 5.15 -15.21
N TRP A 305 -13.89 6.02 -14.41
CA TRP A 305 -14.76 7.09 -14.91
C TRP A 305 -14.04 8.04 -15.87
N THR A 306 -12.88 8.56 -15.48
CA THR A 306 -12.11 9.45 -16.36
C THR A 306 -11.62 8.75 -17.60
N GLY A 307 -11.28 7.46 -17.49
CA GLY A 307 -10.91 6.63 -18.62
C GLY A 307 -12.05 6.39 -19.62
N TRP A 308 -13.30 6.48 -19.21
CA TRP A 308 -14.43 6.46 -20.15
C TRP A 308 -14.51 7.74 -20.97
N VAL A 309 -14.36 8.91 -20.32
CA VAL A 309 -14.57 10.22 -20.96
C VAL A 309 -13.31 10.72 -21.66
N ALA A 310 -12.15 10.54 -21.03
CA ALA A 310 -10.85 11.00 -21.52
C ALA A 310 -9.78 9.95 -21.22
N PRO A 311 -9.63 8.92 -22.06
CA PRO A 311 -8.60 7.89 -21.87
C PRO A 311 -7.20 8.50 -21.82
N SER A 312 -6.33 7.92 -20.97
CA SER A 312 -4.93 8.33 -20.86
C SER A 312 -4.16 8.04 -22.16
N GLU A 313 -3.04 8.74 -22.39
CA GLU A 313 -2.19 8.54 -23.57
C GLU A 313 -1.79 7.07 -23.75
N LYS A 314 -1.47 6.36 -22.66
CA LYS A 314 -1.16 4.93 -22.67
C LYS A 314 -2.36 4.08 -23.08
N ALA A 315 -3.55 4.40 -22.60
CA ALA A 315 -4.76 3.69 -22.96
C ALA A 315 -5.13 3.93 -24.44
N LEU A 316 -4.99 5.16 -24.93
CA LEU A 316 -5.16 5.51 -26.35
C LEU A 316 -4.18 4.73 -27.25
N ALA A 317 -2.89 4.64 -26.86
CA ALA A 317 -1.90 3.84 -27.56
C ALA A 317 -2.27 2.34 -27.62
N ASN A 318 -3.01 1.84 -26.62
CA ASN A 318 -3.53 0.47 -26.58
C ASN A 318 -4.91 0.32 -27.24
N GLY A 319 -5.38 1.34 -27.98
CA GLY A 319 -6.63 1.29 -28.74
C GLY A 319 -7.89 1.62 -27.93
N ALA A 320 -7.77 2.22 -26.75
CA ALA A 320 -8.93 2.70 -26.00
C ALA A 320 -9.60 3.87 -26.73
N ILE A 321 -10.93 3.90 -26.70
CA ILE A 321 -11.75 4.95 -27.29
C ILE A 321 -12.57 5.58 -26.18
N ALA A 322 -12.71 6.92 -26.21
CA ALA A 322 -13.60 7.61 -25.31
C ALA A 322 -15.06 7.17 -25.55
N MET A 323 -15.79 6.92 -24.49
CA MET A 323 -17.18 6.49 -24.53
C MET A 323 -18.03 7.26 -23.51
N ASN A 324 -19.31 7.37 -23.81
CA ASN A 324 -20.27 7.86 -22.83
C ASN A 324 -20.74 6.66 -21.99
N PRO A 325 -20.50 6.65 -20.65
CA PRO A 325 -20.89 5.52 -19.82
C PRO A 325 -22.40 5.38 -19.74
N THR A 326 -22.87 4.15 -19.86
CA THR A 326 -24.27 3.77 -19.71
C THR A 326 -24.60 3.46 -18.25
N ALA A 327 -25.90 3.32 -17.93
CA ALA A 327 -26.33 2.86 -16.60
C ALA A 327 -25.74 1.49 -16.24
N PHE A 328 -25.50 0.62 -17.22
CA PHE A 328 -24.89 -0.68 -17.02
C PHE A 328 -23.42 -0.56 -16.59
N ASP A 329 -22.66 0.36 -17.20
CA ASP A 329 -21.26 0.60 -16.85
C ASP A 329 -21.13 1.15 -15.41
N TRP A 330 -21.99 2.10 -15.04
CA TRP A 330 -22.06 2.62 -13.66
C TRP A 330 -22.48 1.54 -12.66
N ALA A 331 -23.48 0.71 -13.00
CA ALA A 331 -23.87 -0.40 -12.16
C ALA A 331 -22.72 -1.40 -11.97
N GLY A 332 -21.98 -1.71 -13.04
CA GLY A 332 -20.80 -2.55 -12.99
C GLY A 332 -19.73 -1.98 -12.05
N LEU A 333 -19.41 -0.70 -12.20
CA LEU A 333 -18.42 -0.03 -11.36
C LEU A 333 -18.81 -0.08 -9.89
N ILE A 334 -20.05 0.24 -9.54
CA ILE A 334 -20.53 0.25 -8.15
C ILE A 334 -20.61 -1.17 -7.57
N LEU A 335 -21.15 -2.12 -8.34
CA LEU A 335 -21.26 -3.52 -7.90
C LEU A 335 -19.88 -4.12 -7.63
N ILE A 336 -18.94 -3.96 -8.55
CA ILE A 336 -17.60 -4.53 -8.47
C ILE A 336 -16.78 -3.85 -7.35
N SER A 337 -16.91 -2.52 -7.23
CA SER A 337 -16.08 -1.78 -6.28
C SER A 337 -16.56 -1.88 -4.83
N PHE A 338 -17.86 -1.97 -4.59
CA PHE A 338 -18.42 -1.83 -3.25
C PHE A 338 -19.34 -2.99 -2.87
N ILE A 339 -20.36 -3.28 -3.65
CA ILE A 339 -21.47 -4.16 -3.24
C ILE A 339 -21.01 -5.60 -3.16
N LEU A 340 -20.39 -6.14 -4.22
CA LEU A 340 -19.94 -7.52 -4.24
C LEU A 340 -18.88 -7.80 -3.17
N PRO A 341 -17.82 -6.97 -2.99
CA PRO A 341 -16.88 -7.15 -1.89
C PRO A 341 -17.52 -7.09 -0.51
N ALA A 342 -18.46 -6.15 -0.30
CA ALA A 342 -19.15 -5.98 0.98
C ALA A 342 -20.06 -7.16 1.35
N ILE A 343 -20.54 -7.90 0.37
CA ILE A 343 -21.39 -9.09 0.59
C ILE A 343 -20.54 -10.37 0.64
N LEU A 344 -19.72 -10.61 -0.38
CA LEU A 344 -19.00 -11.87 -0.55
C LEU A 344 -17.95 -12.07 0.55
N CYS A 345 -17.18 -11.04 0.86
CA CYS A 345 -16.08 -11.17 1.81
C CYS A 345 -16.56 -11.52 3.23
N PRO A 346 -17.57 -10.84 3.82
CA PRO A 346 -18.12 -11.26 5.11
C PRO A 346 -18.74 -12.65 5.09
N LEU A 347 -19.41 -13.05 4.01
CA LEU A 347 -19.98 -14.40 3.88
C LEU A 347 -18.88 -15.48 3.89
N ILE A 348 -17.82 -15.29 3.10
CA ILE A 348 -16.67 -16.21 3.10
C ILE A 348 -15.96 -16.20 4.45
N ASN A 349 -15.80 -15.02 5.06
CA ASN A 349 -15.22 -14.92 6.40
C ASN A 349 -16.05 -15.65 7.48
N GLN A 350 -17.39 -15.62 7.37
CA GLN A 350 -18.24 -16.40 8.26
C GLN A 350 -18.01 -17.92 8.11
N LEU A 351 -17.78 -18.40 6.88
CA LEU A 351 -17.42 -19.80 6.67
C LEU A 351 -16.05 -20.11 7.30
N CYS A 352 -15.07 -19.23 7.14
CA CYS A 352 -13.77 -19.36 7.80
C CYS A 352 -13.88 -19.35 9.32
N ARG A 353 -14.76 -18.53 9.90
CA ARG A 353 -15.04 -18.51 11.35
C ARG A 353 -15.72 -19.81 11.82
N LYS A 354 -16.70 -20.32 11.08
CA LYS A 354 -17.34 -21.62 11.37
C LYS A 354 -16.35 -22.79 11.31
N ALA A 355 -15.39 -22.73 10.40
CA ALA A 355 -14.29 -23.71 10.30
C ALA A 355 -13.21 -23.53 11.40
N GLY A 356 -13.32 -22.54 12.26
CA GLY A 356 -12.35 -22.26 13.33
C GLY A 356 -11.01 -21.67 12.82
N TRP A 357 -10.95 -21.21 11.56
CA TRP A 357 -9.74 -20.65 10.96
C TRP A 357 -9.50 -19.20 11.37
N VAL A 358 -10.57 -18.45 11.60
CA VAL A 358 -10.56 -17.05 12.02
C VAL A 358 -11.35 -16.91 13.30
N LYS A 359 -10.77 -16.28 14.31
CA LYS A 359 -11.38 -16.07 15.62
C LYS A 359 -11.77 -14.61 15.82
N ASP A 360 -12.61 -14.34 16.82
CA ASP A 360 -12.91 -12.97 17.22
C ASP A 360 -11.63 -12.29 17.75
N GLY A 361 -11.39 -11.07 17.29
CA GLY A 361 -10.17 -10.32 17.58
C GLY A 361 -9.04 -10.47 16.56
N ASP A 362 -9.09 -11.47 15.65
CA ASP A 362 -8.04 -11.69 14.65
C ASP A 362 -7.96 -10.55 13.60
N LEU A 363 -9.03 -9.77 13.44
CA LEU A 363 -9.12 -8.66 12.49
C LEU A 363 -9.02 -7.29 13.16
N LYS A 364 -8.81 -7.23 14.47
CA LYS A 364 -8.70 -5.97 15.20
C LYS A 364 -7.43 -5.23 14.78
N LEU A 365 -7.59 -3.99 14.34
CA LEU A 365 -6.47 -3.11 14.01
C LEU A 365 -5.68 -2.73 15.28
N PRO A 366 -4.36 -2.54 15.16
CA PRO A 366 -3.50 -2.15 16.28
C PRO A 366 -3.79 -0.76 16.82
#